data_f7834b0357536b5eec21f72e429d7c67
#
_entry.id   f7834b0357536b5eec21f72e429d7c67
#
_cell.length_a   1.000
_cell.length_b   1.000
_cell.length_c   1.000
_cell.angle_alpha   90.00
_cell.angle_beta   90.00
_cell.angle_gamma   90.00
#
_symmetry.space_group_name_H-M   'P 1'
#
loop_
_entity.id
_entity.type
_entity.pdbx_description
1 polymer ?
#
loop_
_entity_poly.entity_id
_entity_poly.type
_entity_poly.pdbx_seq_one_letter_code
_entity_poly.pdbx_strand_id
1 'polypeptide(L)'
;MQAKVRDNKLHISGYVNVPGRLSSRPVYTPKHGKVMETIEQRAFTKALDRTHDVRLLLDHLADRELASVAAGNLTLKEDRIGLRAETLIDDPEVVQNVDKLRGWSFQMLNVKDRLEQRADGLPIRHVEDFDMPE
;
A
#
# COMPACT_ATOMS: atom_id res chain seq x y z
N MET A 1 0.73 9.57 -6.94
CA MET A 1 -0.65 9.80 -6.46
C MET A 1 -1.20 11.04 -7.14
N GLN A 2 -2.38 10.92 -7.70
CA GLN A 2 -3.12 12.04 -8.27
C GLN A 2 -4.35 12.30 -7.41
N ALA A 3 -4.61 13.58 -7.10
CA ALA A 3 -5.73 13.96 -6.26
C ALA A 3 -6.50 15.12 -6.91
N LYS A 4 -7.82 14.98 -6.97
CA LYS A 4 -8.72 16.02 -7.50
C LYS A 4 -9.91 16.19 -6.58
N VAL A 5 -10.26 17.45 -6.28
CA VAL A 5 -11.49 17.75 -5.55
C VAL A 5 -12.54 18.20 -6.56
N ARG A 6 -13.70 17.54 -6.51
CA ARG A 6 -14.87 17.87 -7.35
C ARG A 6 -16.14 17.61 -6.53
N ASP A 7 -17.05 18.57 -6.52
CA ASP A 7 -18.33 18.49 -5.80
C ASP A 7 -18.16 18.12 -4.34
N ASN A 8 -17.17 18.73 -3.67
CA ASN A 8 -16.83 18.50 -2.26
C ASN A 8 -16.37 17.06 -1.97
N LYS A 9 -15.95 16.33 -3.00
CA LYS A 9 -15.40 14.97 -2.86
C LYS A 9 -13.98 14.95 -3.40
N LEU A 10 -13.15 14.13 -2.79
CA LEU A 10 -11.77 13.94 -3.18
C LEU A 10 -11.62 12.63 -3.94
N HIS A 11 -11.22 12.73 -5.20
CA HIS A 11 -10.87 11.55 -6.01
C HIS A 11 -9.36 11.39 -6.00
N ILE A 12 -8.87 10.25 -5.51
CA ILE A 12 -7.45 9.92 -5.46
C ILE A 12 -7.22 8.65 -6.28
N SER A 13 -6.15 8.67 -7.07
CA SER A 13 -5.71 7.49 -7.82
C SER A 13 -4.19 7.42 -7.86
N GLY A 14 -3.66 6.23 -8.13
CA GLY A 14 -2.24 6.03 -8.31
C GLY A 14 -1.80 4.62 -7.96
N TYR A 15 -0.48 4.41 -8.02
CA TYR A 15 0.13 3.14 -7.65
C TYR A 15 0.64 3.19 -6.23
N VAL A 16 0.16 2.27 -5.42
CA VAL A 16 0.57 2.14 -4.02
C VAL A 16 1.98 1.56 -3.93
N ASN A 17 2.29 0.60 -4.81
CA ASN A 17 3.59 -0.05 -4.87
C ASN A 17 3.82 -0.61 -6.28
N VAL A 18 5.08 -0.68 -6.67
CA VAL A 18 5.51 -1.31 -7.93
C VAL A 18 6.35 -2.54 -7.59
N PRO A 19 5.78 -3.75 -7.69
CA PRO A 19 6.52 -4.98 -7.41
C PRO A 19 7.78 -5.12 -8.26
N GLY A 20 8.81 -5.71 -7.68
CA GLY A 20 10.11 -5.86 -8.33
C GLY A 20 11.04 -4.66 -8.15
N ARG A 21 10.53 -3.52 -7.73
CA ARG A 21 11.34 -2.33 -7.46
C ARG A 21 11.84 -2.37 -6.01
N LEU A 22 13.11 -2.06 -5.79
CA LEU A 22 13.65 -1.95 -4.44
C LEU A 22 13.07 -0.74 -3.72
N SER A 23 12.92 -0.86 -2.40
CA SER A 23 12.57 0.27 -1.55
C SER A 23 13.60 1.38 -1.71
N SER A 24 13.16 2.64 -1.65
CA SER A 24 14.06 3.80 -1.79
C SER A 24 14.94 3.98 -0.56
N ARG A 25 14.54 3.41 0.57
CA ARG A 25 15.24 3.50 1.85
C ARG A 25 15.32 2.14 2.51
N PRO A 26 16.33 1.93 3.38
CA PRO A 26 16.35 0.70 4.18
C PRO A 26 15.09 0.58 5.05
N VAL A 27 14.64 -0.66 5.20
CA VAL A 27 13.50 -1.03 6.05
C VAL A 27 14.05 -1.83 7.22
N TYR A 28 13.59 -1.51 8.42
CA TYR A 28 13.97 -2.31 9.60
C TYR A 28 12.93 -3.40 9.83
N THR A 29 13.41 -4.63 9.98
CA THR A 29 12.56 -5.77 10.32
C THR A 29 13.06 -6.41 11.61
N PRO A 30 12.17 -6.84 12.52
CA PRO A 30 12.59 -7.52 13.75
C PRO A 30 13.40 -8.78 13.48
N LYS A 31 13.08 -9.51 12.42
CA LYS A 31 13.72 -10.78 12.08
C LYS A 31 15.09 -10.61 11.42
N HIS A 32 15.26 -9.60 10.56
CA HIS A 32 16.44 -9.46 9.71
C HIS A 32 17.25 -8.18 9.94
N GLY A 33 16.79 -7.29 10.83
CA GLY A 33 17.39 -5.97 10.99
C GLY A 33 17.13 -5.07 9.78
N LYS A 34 18.11 -4.26 9.41
CA LYS A 34 18.02 -3.38 8.24
C LYS A 34 18.18 -4.16 6.95
N VAL A 35 17.23 -3.98 6.04
CA VAL A 35 17.24 -4.61 4.72
C VAL A 35 16.75 -3.62 3.68
N MET A 36 17.07 -3.85 2.42
CA MET A 36 16.29 -3.31 1.31
C MET A 36 15.14 -4.26 1.03
N GLU A 37 14.01 -3.74 0.56
CA GLU A 37 12.81 -4.55 0.40
C GLU A 37 12.26 -4.45 -1.01
N THR A 38 11.78 -5.57 -1.53
CA THR A 38 11.00 -5.62 -2.75
C THR A 38 9.83 -6.58 -2.58
N ILE A 39 8.72 -6.25 -3.22
CA ILE A 39 7.53 -7.10 -3.23
C ILE A 39 7.56 -7.91 -4.52
N GLU A 40 7.34 -9.22 -4.43
CA GLU A 40 7.27 -10.05 -5.62
C GLU A 40 6.01 -9.76 -6.42
N GLN A 41 6.10 -9.93 -7.74
CA GLN A 41 4.96 -9.77 -8.62
C GLN A 41 3.87 -10.77 -8.22
N ARG A 42 2.61 -10.34 -8.29
CA ARG A 42 1.40 -11.07 -7.95
C ARG A 42 1.18 -11.31 -6.44
N ALA A 43 2.09 -10.84 -5.58
CA ALA A 43 1.88 -10.92 -4.14
C ALA A 43 0.63 -10.12 -3.71
N PHE A 44 0.43 -8.95 -4.30
CA PHE A 44 -0.79 -8.16 -4.05
C PHE A 44 -2.05 -8.86 -4.55
N THR A 45 -1.99 -9.49 -5.71
CA THR A 45 -3.12 -10.27 -6.24
C THR A 45 -3.52 -11.38 -5.27
N LYS A 46 -2.54 -12.13 -4.75
CA LYS A 46 -2.81 -13.17 -3.76
C LYS A 46 -3.41 -12.61 -2.47
N ALA A 47 -2.88 -11.49 -1.99
CA ALA A 47 -3.41 -10.85 -0.79
C ALA A 47 -4.86 -10.37 -0.99
N LEU A 48 -5.16 -9.78 -2.13
CA LEU A 48 -6.50 -9.31 -2.46
C LEU A 48 -7.50 -10.47 -2.63
N ASP A 49 -7.05 -11.62 -3.12
CA ASP A 49 -7.89 -12.81 -3.25
C ASP A 49 -8.30 -13.36 -1.88
N ARG A 50 -7.45 -13.21 -0.86
CA ARG A 50 -7.73 -13.67 0.50
C ARG A 50 -8.47 -12.65 1.35
N THR A 51 -8.15 -11.37 1.20
CA THR A 51 -8.75 -10.28 1.99
C THR A 51 -9.71 -9.50 1.11
N HIS A 52 -11.01 -9.72 1.31
CA HIS A 52 -12.06 -9.09 0.50
C HIS A 52 -12.43 -7.69 0.98
N ASP A 53 -12.01 -7.30 2.17
CA ASP A 53 -12.31 -5.99 2.73
C ASP A 53 -11.03 -5.28 3.17
N VAL A 54 -10.33 -4.72 2.20
CA VAL A 54 -9.19 -3.84 2.47
C VAL A 54 -9.73 -2.45 2.76
N ARG A 55 -9.24 -1.83 3.84
CA ARG A 55 -9.70 -0.52 4.28
C ARG A 55 -8.64 0.54 4.01
N LEU A 56 -9.10 1.72 3.64
CA LEU A 56 -8.23 2.89 3.51
C LEU A 56 -8.35 3.71 4.79
N LEU A 57 -7.24 3.85 5.48
CA LEU A 57 -7.17 4.58 6.74
C LEU A 57 -6.32 5.84 6.57
N LEU A 58 -6.67 6.89 7.30
CA LEU A 58 -5.81 8.08 7.40
C LEU A 58 -4.71 7.78 8.41
N ASP A 59 -3.44 7.85 7.96
CA ASP A 59 -2.26 7.63 8.79
C ASP A 59 -2.29 6.30 9.57
N HIS A 60 -2.86 5.25 8.97
CA HIS A 60 -3.02 3.93 9.60
C HIS A 60 -3.79 3.94 10.93
N LEU A 61 -4.63 4.94 11.15
CA LEU A 61 -5.45 5.05 12.35
C LEU A 61 -6.75 4.26 12.17
N ALA A 62 -6.98 3.27 13.04
CA ALA A 62 -8.12 2.36 12.91
C ALA A 62 -9.48 3.08 13.02
N ASP A 63 -9.55 4.20 13.73
CA ASP A 63 -10.75 5.00 13.89
C ASP A 63 -10.93 6.06 12.79
N ARG A 64 -10.03 6.10 11.80
CA ARG A 64 -10.08 7.05 10.69
C ARG A 64 -10.21 6.33 9.35
N GLU A 65 -11.23 5.51 9.21
CA GLU A 65 -11.52 4.82 7.96
C GLU A 65 -12.14 5.80 6.95
N LEU A 66 -11.51 5.93 5.80
CA LEU A 66 -11.94 6.85 4.74
C LEU A 66 -12.70 6.14 3.64
N ALA A 67 -12.38 4.88 3.39
CA ALA A 67 -12.97 4.09 2.33
C ALA A 67 -12.69 2.61 2.57
N SER A 68 -13.40 1.74 1.87
CA SER A 68 -13.09 0.31 1.89
C SER A 68 -13.53 -0.36 0.60
N VAL A 69 -12.93 -1.50 0.29
CA VAL A 69 -13.32 -2.31 -0.85
C VAL A 69 -14.75 -2.81 -0.67
N ALA A 70 -15.11 -3.23 0.53
CA ALA A 70 -16.46 -3.71 0.82
C ALA A 70 -17.52 -2.62 0.67
N ALA A 71 -17.20 -1.38 1.03
CA ALA A 71 -18.12 -0.25 0.85
C ALA A 71 -18.25 0.20 -0.61
N GLY A 72 -17.36 -0.25 -1.49
CA GLY A 72 -17.40 0.07 -2.90
C GLY A 72 -16.76 1.39 -3.30
N ASN A 73 -16.15 2.13 -2.37
CA ASN A 73 -15.50 3.41 -2.63
C ASN A 73 -13.98 3.33 -2.68
N LEU A 74 -13.43 2.12 -2.62
CA LEU A 74 -12.00 1.83 -2.82
C LEU A 74 -11.87 0.70 -3.81
N THR A 75 -11.11 0.92 -4.89
CA THR A 75 -10.78 -0.13 -5.86
C THR A 75 -9.29 -0.37 -5.83
N LEU A 76 -8.91 -1.63 -5.66
CA LEU A 76 -7.53 -2.08 -5.66
C LEU A 76 -7.35 -3.18 -6.69
N LYS A 77 -6.32 -3.06 -7.53
CA LYS A 77 -6.00 -4.07 -8.52
C LYS A 77 -4.52 -4.05 -8.83
N GLU A 78 -3.89 -5.21 -8.87
CA GLU A 78 -2.54 -5.34 -9.38
C GLU A 78 -2.60 -5.50 -10.90
N ASP A 79 -2.01 -4.53 -11.62
CA ASP A 79 -1.84 -4.60 -13.06
C ASP A 79 -0.38 -4.89 -13.41
N ARG A 80 0.02 -4.69 -14.67
CA ARG A 80 1.39 -4.96 -15.09
C ARG A 80 2.42 -4.01 -14.47
N ILE A 81 1.99 -2.85 -14.02
CA ILE A 81 2.88 -1.86 -13.40
C ILE A 81 2.99 -2.12 -11.90
N GLY A 82 1.86 -2.33 -11.22
CA GLY A 82 1.86 -2.53 -9.79
C GLY A 82 0.46 -2.51 -9.19
N LEU A 83 0.39 -2.27 -7.89
CA LEU A 83 -0.87 -2.15 -7.17
C LEU A 83 -1.48 -0.78 -7.41
N ARG A 84 -2.52 -0.74 -8.23
CA ARG A 84 -3.24 0.48 -8.53
C ARG A 84 -4.42 0.65 -7.59
N ALA A 85 -4.58 1.85 -7.06
CA ALA A 85 -5.68 2.23 -6.18
C ALA A 85 -6.46 3.39 -6.77
N GLU A 86 -7.79 3.35 -6.60
CA GLU A 86 -8.69 4.47 -6.87
C GLU A 86 -9.69 4.57 -5.73
N THR A 87 -9.96 5.78 -5.28
CA THR A 87 -10.92 6.00 -4.21
C THR A 87 -11.61 7.35 -4.36
N LEU A 88 -12.83 7.42 -3.81
CA LEU A 88 -13.60 8.63 -3.70
C LEU A 88 -13.89 8.87 -2.22
N ILE A 89 -13.40 9.97 -1.69
CA ILE A 89 -13.48 10.31 -0.26
C ILE A 89 -14.34 11.55 -0.09
N ASP A 90 -15.32 11.51 0.81
CA ASP A 90 -16.18 12.64 1.13
C ASP A 90 -15.95 13.21 2.53
N ASP A 91 -14.95 12.71 3.27
CA ASP A 91 -14.59 13.23 4.58
C ASP A 91 -14.16 14.69 4.48
N PRO A 92 -14.88 15.65 5.11
CA PRO A 92 -14.60 17.08 4.92
C PRO A 92 -13.20 17.48 5.38
N GLU A 93 -12.68 16.89 6.44
CA GLU A 93 -11.34 17.19 6.93
C GLU A 93 -10.27 16.81 5.90
N VAL A 94 -10.41 15.63 5.30
CA VAL A 94 -9.47 15.16 4.28
C VAL A 94 -9.58 15.98 3.01
N VAL A 95 -10.81 16.32 2.58
CA VAL A 95 -11.04 17.14 1.40
C VAL A 95 -10.40 18.52 1.56
N GLN A 96 -10.55 19.12 2.73
CA GLN A 96 -9.99 20.46 3.02
C GLN A 96 -8.48 20.46 3.13
N ASN A 97 -7.87 19.32 3.46
CA ASN A 97 -6.44 19.19 3.68
C ASN A 97 -5.75 18.33 2.62
N VAL A 98 -6.30 18.31 1.40
CA VAL A 98 -5.76 17.50 0.30
C VAL A 98 -4.29 17.77 0.01
N ASP A 99 -3.85 19.01 0.18
CA ASP A 99 -2.47 19.45 -0.05
C ASP A 99 -1.48 18.86 0.99
N LYS A 100 -1.99 18.35 2.11
CA LYS A 100 -1.17 17.71 3.15
C LYS A 100 -0.98 16.22 2.92
N LEU A 101 -1.71 15.62 1.99
CA LEU A 101 -1.56 14.21 1.67
C LEU A 101 -0.24 13.97 0.96
N ARG A 102 0.52 12.97 1.43
CA ARG A 102 1.88 12.70 0.96
C ARG A 102 1.98 11.51 0.01
N GLY A 103 1.10 10.53 0.15
CA GLY A 103 1.13 9.34 -0.68
C GLY A 103 0.41 8.17 -0.05
N TRP A 104 0.67 7.01 -0.63
CA TRP A 104 0.08 5.75 -0.22
C TRP A 104 1.02 4.98 0.69
N SER A 105 0.43 4.21 1.59
CA SER A 105 1.15 3.21 2.37
C SER A 105 0.24 1.99 2.54
N PHE A 106 0.80 0.84 2.82
CA PHE A 106 0.03 -0.38 3.04
C PHE A 106 0.63 -1.16 4.20
N GLN A 107 -0.21 -1.96 4.86
CA GLN A 107 0.21 -2.81 5.97
C GLN A 107 0.25 -4.26 5.51
N MET A 108 1.32 -4.94 5.89
CA MET A 108 1.50 -6.37 5.65
C MET A 108 1.45 -7.11 6.98
N LEU A 109 0.66 -8.19 7.03
CA LEU A 109 0.61 -9.12 8.15
C LEU A 109 0.94 -10.52 7.65
N ASN A 110 1.43 -11.37 8.55
CA ASN A 110 1.74 -12.77 8.25
C ASN A 110 2.64 -12.90 7.01
N VAL A 111 3.72 -12.12 7.00
CA VAL A 111 4.60 -12.00 5.84
C VAL A 111 5.42 -13.26 5.65
N LYS A 112 5.43 -13.77 4.41
CA LYS A 112 6.33 -14.81 3.95
C LYS A 112 7.39 -14.17 3.08
N ASP A 113 8.66 -14.33 3.44
CA ASP A 113 9.76 -13.68 2.75
C ASP A 113 10.96 -14.61 2.60
N ARG A 114 11.91 -14.19 1.78
CA ARG A 114 13.24 -14.77 1.71
C ARG A 114 14.27 -13.65 1.68
N LEU A 115 15.45 -13.92 2.22
CA LEU A 115 16.53 -12.95 2.29
C LEU A 115 17.60 -13.28 1.25
N GLU A 116 17.96 -12.29 0.46
CA GLU A 116 19.08 -12.40 -0.48
C GLU A 116 20.27 -11.63 0.06
N GLN A 117 21.38 -12.33 0.36
CA GLN A 117 22.61 -11.68 0.77
C GLN A 117 23.30 -11.03 -0.42
N ARG A 118 23.90 -9.87 -0.19
CA ARG A 118 24.67 -9.16 -1.21
C ARG A 118 26.09 -8.93 -0.73
N ALA A 119 27.05 -9.02 -1.65
CA ALA A 119 28.45 -8.73 -1.34
C ALA A 119 28.64 -7.27 -0.94
N ASP A 120 27.97 -6.36 -1.63
CA ASP A 120 28.01 -4.93 -1.37
C ASP A 120 26.64 -4.39 -1.00
N GLY A 121 26.52 -3.95 0.25
CA GLY A 121 25.30 -3.31 0.73
C GLY A 121 24.42 -4.24 1.56
N LEU A 122 23.26 -3.72 1.92
CA LEU A 122 22.30 -4.42 2.75
C LEU A 122 21.68 -5.59 2.01
N PRO A 123 21.28 -6.66 2.74
CA PRO A 123 20.53 -7.75 2.13
C PRO A 123 19.21 -7.26 1.54
N ILE A 124 18.68 -8.02 0.58
CA ILE A 124 17.37 -7.75 0.01
C ILE A 124 16.37 -8.73 0.60
N ARG A 125 15.30 -8.18 1.18
CA ARG A 125 14.14 -8.96 1.61
C ARG A 125 13.16 -9.04 0.44
N HIS A 126 12.94 -10.26 -0.05
CA HIS A 126 11.94 -10.53 -1.07
C HIS A 126 10.65 -10.94 -0.40
N VAL A 127 9.64 -10.09 -0.45
CA VAL A 127 8.33 -10.38 0.14
C VAL A 127 7.52 -11.17 -0.87
N GLU A 128 7.18 -12.42 -0.52
CA GLU A 128 6.55 -13.37 -1.42
C GLU A 128 5.04 -13.45 -1.22
N ASP A 129 4.58 -13.30 0.03
CA ASP A 129 3.17 -13.44 0.38
C ASP A 129 2.86 -12.71 1.68
N PHE A 130 1.64 -12.22 1.83
CA PHE A 130 1.21 -11.51 3.03
C PHE A 130 -0.31 -11.31 3.00
N ASP A 131 -0.84 -10.94 4.17
CA ASP A 131 -2.20 -10.43 4.29
C ASP A 131 -2.14 -8.91 4.33
N MET A 132 -3.09 -8.24 3.66
CA MET A 132 -3.12 -6.78 3.56
C MET A 132 -4.47 -6.25 4.03
N PRO A 133 -4.61 -5.87 5.30
CA PRO A 133 -5.88 -5.35 5.83
C PRO A 133 -6.12 -3.89 5.45
N GLU A 134 -5.06 -3.15 5.12
CA GLU A 134 -5.13 -1.72 4.80
C GLU A 134 -3.98 -1.24 3.92
#